data_39ad9cc70ec70546b27759c4e4ce55d2
#
_entry.id   39ad9cc70ec70546b27759c4e4ce55d2
#
_cell.length_a   1.000
_cell.length_b   1.000
_cell.length_c   1.000
_cell.angle_alpha   90.00
_cell.angle_beta   90.00
_cell.angle_gamma   90.00
#
_symmetry.space_group_name_H-M   'P 1'
#
loop_
_entity.id
_entity.type
_entity.pdbx_description
1 polymer ?
#
loop_
_entity_poly.entity_id
_entity_poly.type
_entity_poly.pdbx_seq_one_letter_code
_entity_poly.pdbx_strand_id
1 'polypeptide(L)'
;MMNKRNAIKTVAKLAMFAGAACLFVACSPKPAAFSSVDVTGAEYAKGFELTDHNGQVRRLQDFAGKVVVVFFGYTQCPDVCPTTLSELAAIKKALGNDGERLQALFVSVDPQRDTPELLK
;
A
#
# COMPACT_ATOMS: atom_id res chain seq x y z
N MET A 1 35.37 34.98 -42.85
CA MET A 1 36.31 33.87 -42.54
C MET A 1 36.12 33.51 -41.06
N MET A 2 35.51 32.41 -40.74
CA MET A 2 35.27 31.96 -39.36
C MET A 2 36.56 31.35 -38.82
N ASN A 3 37.04 31.89 -37.71
CA ASN A 3 38.33 31.50 -37.16
C ASN A 3 38.21 30.07 -36.60
N LYS A 4 39.08 29.14 -37.03
CA LYS A 4 39.11 27.72 -36.63
C LYS A 4 39.01 27.50 -35.08
N ARG A 5 39.59 28.41 -34.30
CA ARG A 5 39.57 28.38 -32.85
C ARG A 5 38.16 28.61 -32.26
N ASN A 6 37.34 29.43 -32.91
CA ASN A 6 35.95 29.68 -32.42
C ASN A 6 35.02 28.54 -32.82
N ALA A 7 35.23 27.89 -33.98
CA ALA A 7 34.48 26.73 -34.40
C ALA A 7 34.67 25.55 -33.42
N ILE A 8 35.90 25.29 -32.97
CA ILE A 8 36.21 24.22 -32.01
C ILE A 8 35.55 24.47 -30.65
N LYS A 9 35.57 25.74 -30.18
CA LYS A 9 34.93 26.09 -28.89
C LYS A 9 33.40 25.94 -28.95
N THR A 10 32.78 26.22 -30.08
CA THR A 10 31.33 26.08 -30.27
C THR A 10 30.92 24.62 -30.33
N VAL A 11 31.67 23.77 -31.04
CA VAL A 11 31.42 22.32 -31.09
C VAL A 11 31.61 21.67 -29.71
N ALA A 12 32.64 22.05 -28.95
CA ALA A 12 32.86 21.54 -27.60
C ALA A 12 31.74 21.92 -26.63
N LYS A 13 31.18 23.14 -26.71
CA LYS A 13 30.04 23.56 -25.91
C LYS A 13 28.75 22.82 -26.28
N LEU A 14 28.50 22.59 -27.56
CA LEU A 14 27.34 21.82 -28.02
C LEU A 14 27.43 20.35 -27.56
N ALA A 15 28.61 19.74 -27.64
CA ALA A 15 28.82 18.36 -27.16
C ALA A 15 28.61 18.23 -25.64
N MET A 16 29.03 19.23 -24.85
CA MET A 16 28.84 19.24 -23.40
C MET A 16 27.37 19.40 -22.99
N PHE A 17 26.60 20.21 -23.74
CA PHE A 17 25.16 20.38 -23.54
C PHE A 17 24.37 19.12 -23.95
N ALA A 18 24.74 18.45 -25.03
CA ALA A 18 24.11 17.19 -25.47
C ALA A 18 24.37 16.05 -24.47
N GLY A 19 25.59 15.97 -23.89
CA GLY A 19 25.92 14.98 -22.87
C GLY A 19 25.16 15.16 -21.55
N ALA A 20 24.91 16.40 -21.12
CA ALA A 20 24.14 16.70 -19.93
C ALA A 20 22.63 16.33 -20.07
N ALA A 21 22.06 16.50 -21.27
CA ALA A 21 20.66 16.16 -21.54
C ALA A 21 20.39 14.64 -21.49
N CYS A 22 21.35 13.79 -21.81
CA CYS A 22 21.20 12.34 -21.76
C CYS A 22 21.18 11.77 -20.34
N LEU A 23 21.68 12.48 -19.33
CA LEU A 23 21.71 11.99 -17.94
C LEU A 23 20.36 12.09 -17.23
N PHE A 24 19.41 12.87 -17.74
CA PHE A 24 18.09 13.03 -17.13
C PHE A 24 17.04 11.98 -17.55
N VAL A 25 17.32 11.16 -18.56
CA VAL A 25 16.36 10.16 -19.08
C VAL A 25 16.47 8.80 -18.36
N ALA A 26 17.49 8.57 -17.55
CA ALA A 26 17.80 7.25 -16.97
C ALA A 26 17.01 6.87 -15.69
N CYS A 27 16.16 7.74 -15.15
CA CYS A 27 15.40 7.48 -13.91
C CYS A 27 13.89 7.36 -14.14
N SER A 28 13.44 6.64 -15.19
CA SER A 28 12.04 6.21 -15.23
C SER A 28 11.87 5.01 -14.28
N PRO A 29 11.05 5.13 -13.22
CA PRO A 29 10.75 3.99 -12.38
C PRO A 29 10.10 2.90 -13.24
N LYS A 30 10.71 1.71 -13.25
CA LYS A 30 10.15 0.56 -13.95
C LYS A 30 8.78 0.28 -13.34
N PRO A 31 7.68 0.22 -14.13
CA PRO A 31 6.38 -0.12 -13.58
C PRO A 31 6.47 -1.48 -12.89
N ALA A 32 5.92 -1.57 -11.68
CA ALA A 32 5.84 -2.82 -10.95
C ALA A 32 5.02 -3.82 -11.76
N ALA A 33 5.61 -4.97 -12.09
CA ALA A 33 4.89 -6.05 -12.76
C ALA A 33 4.08 -6.81 -11.71
N PHE A 34 2.78 -6.58 -11.65
CA PHE A 34 1.86 -7.35 -10.80
C PHE A 34 1.32 -8.56 -11.57
N SER A 35 1.16 -9.69 -10.89
CA SER A 35 0.47 -10.87 -11.42
C SER A 35 -1.04 -10.83 -11.22
N SER A 36 -1.56 -9.81 -10.51
CA SER A 36 -2.98 -9.54 -10.25
C SER A 36 -3.41 -8.22 -10.89
N VAL A 37 -4.70 -7.90 -10.77
CA VAL A 37 -5.24 -6.63 -11.27
C VAL A 37 -4.62 -5.46 -10.52
N ASP A 38 -3.99 -4.55 -11.24
CA ASP A 38 -3.48 -3.29 -10.69
C ASP A 38 -4.65 -2.32 -10.47
N VAL A 39 -4.87 -1.93 -9.23
CA VAL A 39 -5.90 -0.98 -8.80
C VAL A 39 -5.33 0.39 -8.41
N THR A 40 -4.08 0.66 -8.79
CA THR A 40 -3.42 1.95 -8.53
C THR A 40 -4.27 3.09 -9.10
N GLY A 41 -4.58 4.08 -8.26
CA GLY A 41 -5.42 5.23 -8.64
C GLY A 41 -6.93 4.98 -8.58
N ALA A 42 -7.39 3.82 -8.13
CA ALA A 42 -8.81 3.59 -7.90
C ALA A 42 -9.37 4.56 -6.84
N GLU A 43 -10.56 5.10 -7.12
CA GLU A 43 -11.22 6.08 -6.24
C GLU A 43 -12.03 5.42 -5.10
N TYR A 44 -12.19 4.11 -5.11
CA TYR A 44 -12.87 3.34 -4.06
C TYR A 44 -11.88 2.84 -2.99
N ALA A 45 -12.42 2.40 -1.86
CA ALA A 45 -11.66 1.82 -0.74
C ALA A 45 -10.59 2.74 -0.11
N LYS A 46 -10.77 4.06 -0.23
CA LYS A 46 -9.86 5.06 0.37
C LYS A 46 -10.04 5.25 1.86
N GLY A 47 -11.08 4.70 2.44
CA GLY A 47 -11.39 4.79 3.85
C GLY A 47 -12.64 4.00 4.21
N PHE A 48 -12.93 3.96 5.49
CA PHE A 48 -14.15 3.41 6.05
C PHE A 48 -14.56 4.22 7.29
N GLU A 49 -15.82 4.11 7.64
CA GLU A 49 -16.37 4.53 8.92
C GLU A 49 -17.28 3.41 9.42
N LEU A 50 -16.86 2.69 10.45
CA LEU A 50 -17.54 1.51 10.98
C LEU A 50 -17.58 1.58 12.50
N THR A 51 -18.60 0.96 13.11
CA THR A 51 -18.70 0.86 14.56
C THR A 51 -18.01 -0.43 15.04
N ASP A 52 -17.09 -0.32 16.00
CA ASP A 52 -16.41 -1.47 16.59
C ASP A 52 -17.29 -2.19 17.65
N HIS A 53 -16.82 -3.35 18.11
CA HIS A 53 -17.49 -4.17 19.13
C HIS A 53 -17.64 -3.47 20.50
N ASN A 54 -17.00 -2.31 20.71
CA ASN A 54 -17.17 -1.48 21.91
C ASN A 54 -18.16 -0.31 21.67
N GLY A 55 -18.80 -0.25 20.49
CA GLY A 55 -19.72 0.83 20.11
C GLY A 55 -19.03 2.11 19.68
N GLN A 56 -17.73 2.09 19.43
CA GLN A 56 -16.98 3.26 19.00
C GLN A 56 -16.88 3.31 17.48
N VAL A 57 -17.10 4.50 16.91
CA VAL A 57 -16.88 4.73 15.48
C VAL A 57 -15.39 4.74 15.20
N ARG A 58 -14.98 3.88 14.27
CA ARG A 58 -13.59 3.75 13.79
C ARG A 58 -13.48 4.15 12.34
N ARG A 59 -12.37 4.82 12.05
CA ARG A 59 -11.98 5.25 10.69
C ARG A 59 -10.59 4.72 10.37
N LEU A 60 -10.25 4.65 9.09
CA LEU A 60 -8.92 4.22 8.67
C LEU A 60 -7.81 5.09 9.29
N GLN A 61 -8.05 6.38 9.50
CA GLN A 61 -7.12 7.32 10.11
C GLN A 61 -6.73 6.95 11.55
N ASP A 62 -7.60 6.25 12.29
CA ASP A 62 -7.32 5.81 13.67
C ASP A 62 -6.15 4.80 13.74
N PHE A 63 -5.82 4.23 12.60
CA PHE A 63 -4.73 3.26 12.45
C PHE A 63 -3.51 3.85 11.73
N ALA A 64 -3.39 5.17 11.67
CA ALA A 64 -2.25 5.83 11.03
C ALA A 64 -0.91 5.31 11.59
N GLY A 65 0.06 5.09 10.70
CA GLY A 65 1.37 4.54 11.04
C GLY A 65 1.42 3.01 11.17
N LYS A 66 0.30 2.31 10.97
CA LYS A 66 0.23 0.84 10.97
C LYS A 66 -0.01 0.29 9.57
N VAL A 67 0.41 -0.95 9.35
CA VAL A 67 -0.04 -1.76 8.22
C VAL A 67 -1.39 -2.35 8.59
N VAL A 68 -2.43 -1.97 7.90
CA VAL A 68 -3.80 -2.41 8.18
C VAL A 68 -4.20 -3.52 7.21
N VAL A 69 -4.54 -4.69 7.75
CA VAL A 69 -5.13 -5.80 7.00
C VAL A 69 -6.63 -5.83 7.30
N VAL A 70 -7.45 -5.58 6.31
CA VAL A 70 -8.92 -5.67 6.43
C VAL A 70 -9.36 -7.02 5.92
N PHE A 71 -10.07 -7.76 6.76
CA PHE A 71 -10.62 -9.07 6.46
C PHE A 71 -12.14 -9.05 6.63
N PHE A 72 -12.85 -9.37 5.56
CA PHE A 72 -14.31 -9.45 5.56
C PHE A 72 -14.74 -10.90 5.86
N GLY A 73 -15.61 -11.08 6.84
CA GLY A 73 -16.04 -12.40 7.25
C GLY A 73 -17.29 -12.37 8.12
N TYR A 74 -17.65 -13.52 8.68
CA TYR A 74 -18.74 -13.66 9.66
C TYR A 74 -18.38 -14.76 10.67
N THR A 75 -18.94 -14.69 11.89
CA THR A 75 -18.53 -15.56 13.01
C THR A 75 -18.87 -17.02 12.79
N GLN A 76 -19.91 -17.33 12.03
CA GLN A 76 -20.34 -18.70 11.75
C GLN A 76 -19.72 -19.28 10.48
N CYS A 77 -18.70 -18.68 9.94
CA CYS A 77 -17.94 -19.21 8.81
C CYS A 77 -17.21 -20.49 9.22
N PRO A 78 -17.47 -21.65 8.58
CA PRO A 78 -17.01 -22.93 9.10
C PRO A 78 -15.51 -23.22 8.85
N ASP A 79 -14.87 -22.54 7.89
CA ASP A 79 -13.56 -22.96 7.38
C ASP A 79 -12.61 -21.77 7.17
N VAL A 80 -12.86 -20.94 6.16
CA VAL A 80 -11.90 -19.94 5.69
C VAL A 80 -11.61 -18.86 6.74
N CYS A 81 -12.63 -18.41 7.48
CA CYS A 81 -12.46 -17.32 8.44
C CYS A 81 -11.56 -17.69 9.62
N PRO A 82 -11.77 -18.83 10.33
CA PRO A 82 -10.88 -19.21 11.42
C PRO A 82 -9.47 -19.52 10.95
N THR A 83 -9.30 -20.10 9.75
CA THR A 83 -7.98 -20.37 9.18
C THR A 83 -7.24 -19.08 8.90
N THR A 84 -7.86 -18.11 8.23
CA THR A 84 -7.25 -16.80 7.92
C THR A 84 -6.88 -16.03 9.19
N LEU A 85 -7.74 -16.02 10.21
CA LEU A 85 -7.44 -15.34 11.48
C LEU A 85 -6.25 -16.00 12.21
N SER A 86 -6.17 -17.33 12.17
CA SER A 86 -5.05 -18.08 12.75
C SER A 86 -3.73 -17.78 12.02
N GLU A 87 -3.76 -17.69 10.69
CA GLU A 87 -2.60 -17.31 9.88
C GLU A 87 -2.14 -15.87 10.17
N LEU A 88 -3.07 -14.92 10.27
CA LEU A 88 -2.76 -13.54 10.62
C LEU A 88 -2.13 -13.44 12.02
N ALA A 89 -2.64 -14.20 12.99
CA ALA A 89 -2.06 -14.27 14.32
C ALA A 89 -0.64 -14.85 14.32
N ALA A 90 -0.42 -15.91 13.52
CA ALA A 90 0.91 -16.51 13.35
C ALA A 90 1.90 -15.54 12.69
N ILE A 91 1.47 -14.82 11.65
CA ILE A 91 2.28 -13.80 10.98
C ILE A 91 2.64 -12.68 11.96
N LYS A 92 1.68 -12.16 12.72
CA LYS A 92 1.93 -11.12 13.73
C LYS A 92 2.97 -11.57 14.75
N LYS A 93 2.86 -12.81 15.21
CA LYS A 93 3.84 -13.42 16.15
C LYS A 93 5.22 -13.58 15.51
N ALA A 94 5.29 -14.02 14.26
CA ALA A 94 6.56 -14.22 13.56
C ALA A 94 7.32 -12.90 13.29
N LEU A 95 6.59 -11.79 13.14
CA LEU A 95 7.17 -10.45 12.99
C LEU A 95 7.80 -9.91 14.29
N GLY A 96 7.58 -10.53 15.45
CA GLY A 96 8.12 -10.06 16.71
C GLY A 96 7.74 -8.60 17.01
N ASN A 97 8.72 -7.74 17.22
CA ASN A 97 8.48 -6.32 17.53
C ASN A 97 7.77 -5.57 16.37
N ASP A 98 8.05 -5.93 15.11
CA ASP A 98 7.36 -5.34 13.96
C ASP A 98 5.89 -5.76 13.89
N GLY A 99 5.50 -6.84 14.54
CA GLY A 99 4.10 -7.26 14.66
C GLY A 99 3.19 -6.22 15.33
N GLU A 100 3.74 -5.33 16.17
CA GLU A 100 2.96 -4.22 16.75
C GLU A 100 2.53 -3.18 15.71
N ARG A 101 3.20 -3.14 14.57
CA ARG A 101 2.84 -2.30 13.43
C ARG A 101 1.77 -2.93 12.55
N LEU A 102 1.48 -4.22 12.72
CA LEU A 102 0.42 -4.91 11.99
C LEU A 102 -0.90 -4.84 12.78
N GLN A 103 -1.93 -4.29 12.15
CA GLN A 103 -3.28 -4.23 12.67
C GLN A 103 -4.22 -5.02 11.75
N ALA A 104 -4.77 -6.12 12.25
CA ALA A 104 -5.85 -6.83 11.57
C ALA A 104 -7.19 -6.25 12.00
N LEU A 105 -8.07 -6.02 11.04
CA LEU A 105 -9.45 -5.58 11.24
C LEU A 105 -10.37 -6.65 10.65
N PHE A 106 -11.15 -7.30 11.51
CA PHE A 106 -12.24 -8.16 11.09
C PHE A 106 -13.50 -7.31 10.89
N VAL A 107 -14.05 -7.31 9.69
CA VAL A 107 -15.29 -6.60 9.35
C VAL A 107 -16.37 -7.62 9.05
N SER A 108 -17.39 -7.67 9.91
CA SER A 108 -18.50 -8.59 9.71
C SER A 108 -19.36 -8.18 8.51
N VAL A 109 -19.68 -9.16 7.69
CA VAL A 109 -20.65 -9.02 6.59
C VAL A 109 -22.04 -9.55 6.96
N ASP A 110 -22.22 -9.96 8.23
CA ASP A 110 -23.47 -10.47 8.77
C ASP A 110 -23.84 -9.78 10.11
N PRO A 111 -24.10 -8.47 10.07
CA PRO A 111 -24.32 -7.67 11.28
C PRO A 111 -25.56 -8.06 12.07
N GLN A 112 -26.46 -8.87 11.50
CA GLN A 112 -27.66 -9.35 12.19
C GLN A 112 -27.33 -10.48 13.18
N ARG A 113 -26.35 -11.32 12.86
CA ARG A 113 -25.91 -12.44 13.71
C ARG A 113 -24.66 -12.12 14.51
N ASP A 114 -23.76 -11.36 13.95
CA ASP A 114 -22.50 -10.99 14.56
C ASP A 114 -22.68 -9.76 15.46
N THR A 115 -23.27 -9.97 16.63
CA THR A 115 -23.48 -8.88 17.59
C THR A 115 -22.14 -8.43 18.22
N PRO A 116 -22.07 -7.20 18.77
CA PRO A 116 -20.87 -6.73 19.47
C PRO A 116 -20.41 -7.66 20.59
N GLU A 117 -21.32 -8.33 21.28
CA GLU A 117 -21.02 -9.28 22.36
C GLU A 117 -20.33 -10.53 21.80
N LEU A 118 -20.72 -10.97 20.61
CA LEU A 118 -20.14 -12.15 19.96
C LEU A 118 -18.77 -11.86 19.36
N LEU A 119 -18.52 -10.61 19.00
CA LEU A 119 -17.24 -10.15 18.39
C LEU A 119 -16.16 -9.81 19.44
N LYS A 120 -16.47 -9.84 20.73
CA LYS A 120 -15.51 -9.64 21.83
C LYS A 120 -14.71 -10.90 22.10
#